data_3b70b72ea2dc75b25768434937531bdb
#
_entry.id   3b70b72ea2dc75b25768434937531bdb
#
_cell.length_a   1.000
_cell.length_b   1.000
_cell.length_c   1.000
_cell.angle_alpha   90.00
_cell.angle_beta   90.00
_cell.angle_gamma   90.00
#
_symmetry.space_group_name_H-M   'P 1'
#
loop_
_entity.id
_entity.type
_entity.pdbx_description
1 polymer ?
#
loop_
_entity_poly.entity_id
_entity_poly.type
_entity_poly.pdbx_seq_one_letter_code
_entity_poly.pdbx_strand_id
1 'polypeptide(L)'
;MAKHLFTSESVSEGHPDKIADQISDAVLDAILEQDPKARVACETYVKTGMVMVGGEITTSAWVDIEELTRETVREIGYVHSDMGFDANSCAVLNTIGKQSPDINQGVDKADPKEQGAGDQGIMFGYACNETEVLMPAPITYAHRLMERQAKVRKDGTLPWLRPDAKSQVTFQYEQGKIVGIDAVVLSTQHCDSISTPDLREAVMEEIIKPVLPSEWLNKETKFFINPTGRFVIGGPMGDCGLTGRKIIVDTYGGAARHGGGAFSGKDPSKVDRSAAYAARYVAKNIVAAGMSDRCEIQLSYAIGVADPTSIMVETFGTEKVSHDIIIEAVRQFFDLRPYGLQEMLNLLQPIYKKTAAYGHFGREEFPWEATDKAALLREFAGIK
;
A
#
# COMPACT_ATOMS: atom_id res chain seq x y z
N MET A 1 -28.99 10.71 2.71
CA MET A 1 -27.91 11.15 1.79
C MET A 1 -28.32 10.81 0.36
N ALA A 2 -27.90 11.64 -0.60
CA ALA A 2 -28.21 11.38 -2.01
C ALA A 2 -27.45 10.14 -2.51
N LYS A 3 -27.91 9.59 -3.65
CA LYS A 3 -27.13 8.62 -4.43
C LYS A 3 -25.83 9.27 -4.91
N HIS A 4 -24.69 8.55 -4.79
CA HIS A 4 -23.43 9.02 -5.34
C HIS A 4 -22.58 7.83 -5.82
N LEU A 5 -21.62 8.14 -6.69
CA LEU A 5 -20.62 7.20 -7.17
C LEU A 5 -19.28 7.49 -6.48
N PHE A 6 -18.54 6.44 -6.15
CA PHE A 6 -17.17 6.56 -5.68
C PHE A 6 -16.29 5.53 -6.38
N THR A 7 -15.10 5.97 -6.80
CA THR A 7 -14.19 5.18 -7.62
C THR A 7 -12.82 5.10 -6.97
N SER A 8 -12.24 3.91 -6.98
CA SER A 8 -10.83 3.70 -6.67
C SER A 8 -10.15 2.91 -7.78
N GLU A 9 -8.84 3.07 -7.89
CA GLU A 9 -8.02 2.34 -8.84
C GLU A 9 -6.90 1.58 -8.12
N SER A 10 -6.41 0.53 -8.76
CA SER A 10 -5.21 -0.19 -8.37
C SER A 10 -4.36 -0.55 -9.59
N VAL A 11 -3.12 -0.91 -9.34
CA VAL A 11 -2.18 -1.36 -10.37
C VAL A 11 -1.53 -2.68 -9.95
N SER A 12 -1.11 -3.47 -10.93
CA SER A 12 -0.44 -4.75 -10.69
C SER A 12 0.98 -4.58 -10.17
N GLU A 13 1.56 -5.67 -9.67
CA GLU A 13 2.98 -5.74 -9.30
C GLU A 13 3.93 -5.41 -10.45
N GLY A 14 3.50 -5.58 -11.70
CA GLY A 14 4.28 -5.27 -12.91
C GLY A 14 4.11 -3.85 -13.44
N HIS A 15 3.31 -3.00 -12.81
CA HIS A 15 3.27 -1.59 -13.14
C HIS A 15 4.62 -0.93 -12.83
N PRO A 16 5.16 -0.05 -13.68
CA PRO A 16 6.50 0.54 -13.49
C PRO A 16 6.75 1.14 -12.10
N ASP A 17 5.81 1.92 -11.56
CA ASP A 17 5.94 2.49 -10.23
C ASP A 17 5.97 1.40 -9.14
N LYS A 18 5.21 0.31 -9.30
CA LYS A 18 5.20 -0.79 -8.32
C LYS A 18 6.43 -1.70 -8.44
N ILE A 19 7.04 -1.81 -9.61
CA ILE A 19 8.38 -2.44 -9.75
C ILE A 19 9.38 -1.65 -8.90
N ALA A 20 9.38 -0.32 -9.02
CA ALA A 20 10.27 0.54 -8.25
C ALA A 20 10.05 0.40 -6.74
N ASP A 21 8.80 0.41 -6.28
CA ASP A 21 8.45 0.20 -4.88
C ASP A 21 8.93 -1.16 -4.36
N GLN A 22 8.72 -2.24 -5.12
CA GLN A 22 9.14 -3.59 -4.73
C GLN A 22 10.66 -3.74 -4.64
N ILE A 23 11.41 -3.12 -5.56
CA ILE A 23 12.89 -3.12 -5.50
C ILE A 23 13.36 -2.35 -4.26
N SER A 24 12.81 -1.17 -4.01
CA SER A 24 13.19 -0.34 -2.85
C SER A 24 12.90 -1.04 -1.53
N ASP A 25 11.77 -1.72 -1.40
CA ASP A 25 11.43 -2.50 -0.19
C ASP A 25 12.18 -3.83 -0.11
N ALA A 26 12.58 -4.45 -1.22
CA ALA A 26 13.47 -5.60 -1.20
C ALA A 26 14.86 -5.24 -0.64
N VAL A 27 15.39 -4.07 -1.02
CA VAL A 27 16.64 -3.55 -0.46
C VAL A 27 16.50 -3.30 1.04
N LEU A 28 15.40 -2.70 1.47
CA LEU A 28 15.11 -2.47 2.88
C LEU A 28 15.08 -3.79 3.66
N ASP A 29 14.32 -4.78 3.21
CA ASP A 29 14.19 -6.06 3.90
C ASP A 29 15.53 -6.80 3.99
N ALA A 30 16.30 -6.87 2.91
CA ALA A 30 17.63 -7.51 2.89
C ALA A 30 18.63 -6.85 3.86
N ILE A 31 18.48 -5.56 4.12
CA ILE A 31 19.28 -4.83 5.10
C ILE A 31 18.78 -5.13 6.52
N LEU A 32 17.47 -5.07 6.76
CA LEU A 32 16.90 -5.29 8.10
C LEU A 32 17.12 -6.71 8.63
N GLU A 33 17.22 -7.71 7.76
CA GLU A 33 17.60 -9.08 8.14
C GLU A 33 18.96 -9.14 8.83
N GLN A 34 19.91 -8.28 8.45
CA GLN A 34 21.27 -8.26 8.96
C GLN A 34 21.49 -7.16 10.00
N ASP A 35 20.78 -6.03 9.85
CA ASP A 35 20.91 -4.83 10.69
C ASP A 35 19.53 -4.19 10.94
N PRO A 36 18.78 -4.67 11.95
CA PRO A 36 17.45 -4.14 12.25
C PRO A 36 17.39 -2.65 12.60
N LYS A 37 18.54 -2.05 12.95
CA LYS A 37 18.66 -0.63 13.30
C LYS A 37 19.20 0.24 12.17
N ALA A 38 19.35 -0.31 10.97
CA ALA A 38 19.80 0.43 9.81
C ALA A 38 18.91 1.64 9.51
N ARG A 39 19.51 2.67 8.93
CA ARG A 39 18.79 3.83 8.38
C ARG A 39 18.77 3.70 6.88
N VAL A 40 17.59 3.57 6.32
CA VAL A 40 17.37 3.32 4.90
C VAL A 40 16.39 4.31 4.32
N ALA A 41 16.81 5.01 3.27
CA ALA A 41 15.99 5.78 2.37
C ALA A 41 16.39 5.37 0.96
N CYS A 42 15.72 4.35 0.41
CA CYS A 42 16.03 3.75 -0.88
C CYS A 42 14.95 4.11 -1.90
N GLU A 43 15.36 4.68 -3.01
CA GLU A 43 14.50 5.06 -4.12
C GLU A 43 14.97 4.36 -5.40
N THR A 44 14.03 3.99 -6.25
CA THR A 44 14.28 3.28 -7.49
C THR A 44 13.61 3.99 -8.66
N TYR A 45 14.32 4.09 -9.77
CA TYR A 45 13.80 4.50 -11.06
C TYR A 45 13.92 3.35 -12.05
N VAL A 46 12.85 3.08 -12.79
CA VAL A 46 12.83 2.07 -13.84
C VAL A 46 12.41 2.66 -15.18
N LYS A 47 13.04 2.21 -16.27
CA LYS A 47 12.72 2.56 -17.66
C LYS A 47 13.16 1.42 -18.56
N THR A 48 12.84 1.49 -19.85
CA THR A 48 13.23 0.50 -20.86
C THR A 48 14.66 0.01 -20.65
N GLY A 49 14.81 -1.28 -20.33
CA GLY A 49 16.12 -1.93 -20.17
C GLY A 49 17.00 -1.41 -19.02
N MET A 50 16.47 -0.63 -18.08
CA MET A 50 17.27 -0.01 -17.02
C MET A 50 16.55 0.06 -15.68
N VAL A 51 17.30 -0.22 -14.61
CA VAL A 51 16.95 0.07 -13.21
C VAL A 51 18.06 0.92 -12.60
N MET A 52 17.71 2.01 -11.94
CA MET A 52 18.61 2.79 -11.09
C MET A 52 18.11 2.75 -9.65
N VAL A 53 18.95 2.23 -8.75
CA VAL A 53 18.70 2.21 -7.30
C VAL A 53 19.59 3.26 -6.66
N GLY A 54 18.99 4.17 -5.91
CA GLY A 54 19.70 5.28 -5.27
C GLY A 54 19.15 5.60 -3.89
N GLY A 55 19.70 6.63 -3.28
CA GLY A 55 19.28 7.09 -1.95
C GLY A 55 20.40 7.06 -0.93
N GLU A 56 20.05 7.16 0.34
CA GLU A 56 20.99 7.24 1.47
C GLU A 56 20.76 6.09 2.44
N ILE A 57 21.81 5.31 2.69
CA ILE A 57 21.77 4.15 3.57
C ILE A 57 22.94 4.21 4.56
N THR A 58 22.63 4.02 5.83
CA THR A 58 23.62 3.82 6.90
C THR A 58 23.34 2.47 7.54
N THR A 59 24.25 1.51 7.33
CA THR A 59 24.13 0.14 7.80
C THR A 59 25.48 -0.54 7.90
N SER A 60 25.56 -1.60 8.71
CA SER A 60 26.65 -2.57 8.73
C SER A 60 26.41 -3.77 7.79
N ALA A 61 25.20 -3.89 7.25
CA ALA A 61 24.82 -4.97 6.34
C ALA A 61 25.52 -4.85 4.99
N TRP A 62 25.74 -6.00 4.33
CA TRP A 62 26.15 -6.05 2.93
C TRP A 62 25.05 -6.72 2.10
N VAL A 63 24.65 -6.07 1.03
CA VAL A 63 23.61 -6.54 0.12
C VAL A 63 24.09 -6.42 -1.33
N ASP A 64 23.95 -7.49 -2.11
CA ASP A 64 24.13 -7.44 -3.55
C ASP A 64 22.91 -6.81 -4.21
N ILE A 65 22.99 -5.51 -4.42
CA ILE A 65 21.89 -4.70 -4.99
C ILE A 65 21.56 -5.15 -6.42
N GLU A 66 22.56 -5.56 -7.18
CA GLU A 66 22.34 -6.02 -8.58
C GLU A 66 21.51 -7.30 -8.60
N GLU A 67 21.97 -8.35 -7.90
CA GLU A 67 21.26 -9.63 -7.89
C GLU A 67 19.87 -9.51 -7.26
N LEU A 68 19.74 -8.80 -6.16
CA LEU A 68 18.44 -8.56 -5.50
C LEU A 68 17.44 -7.85 -6.45
N THR A 69 17.93 -6.87 -7.20
CA THR A 69 17.12 -6.18 -8.22
C THR A 69 16.66 -7.14 -9.30
N ARG A 70 17.57 -7.98 -9.83
CA ARG A 70 17.26 -8.97 -10.87
C ARG A 70 16.27 -10.02 -10.38
N GLU A 71 16.44 -10.52 -9.16
CA GLU A 71 15.51 -11.46 -8.53
C GLU A 71 14.12 -10.87 -8.41
N THR A 72 14.01 -9.63 -7.91
CA THR A 72 12.72 -8.93 -7.79
C THR A 72 12.03 -8.76 -9.15
N VAL A 73 12.76 -8.34 -10.17
CA VAL A 73 12.23 -8.20 -11.55
C VAL A 73 11.79 -9.56 -12.12
N ARG A 74 12.54 -10.63 -11.83
CA ARG A 74 12.23 -12.02 -12.26
C ARG A 74 10.96 -12.55 -11.58
N GLU A 75 10.80 -12.33 -10.28
CA GLU A 75 9.62 -12.73 -9.51
C GLU A 75 8.35 -12.03 -10.02
N ILE A 76 8.44 -10.76 -10.39
CA ILE A 76 7.36 -10.01 -11.02
C ILE A 76 6.95 -10.62 -12.36
N GLY A 77 7.93 -11.19 -13.11
CA GLY A 77 7.66 -11.90 -14.36
C GLY A 77 8.18 -11.20 -15.61
N TYR A 78 9.09 -10.24 -15.48
CA TYR A 78 9.81 -9.67 -16.63
C TYR A 78 11.03 -10.54 -16.94
N VAL A 79 10.81 -11.56 -17.75
CA VAL A 79 11.78 -12.64 -18.01
C VAL A 79 12.14 -12.82 -19.48
N HIS A 80 11.62 -11.97 -20.36
CA HIS A 80 11.88 -12.02 -21.79
C HIS A 80 12.19 -10.64 -22.35
N SER A 81 13.18 -10.56 -23.21
CA SER A 81 13.65 -9.32 -23.84
C SER A 81 12.60 -8.65 -24.76
N ASP A 82 11.61 -9.41 -25.26
CA ASP A 82 10.49 -8.87 -26.05
C ASP A 82 9.56 -7.95 -25.25
N MET A 83 9.66 -7.98 -23.91
CA MET A 83 8.96 -7.03 -23.03
C MET A 83 9.68 -5.67 -22.92
N GLY A 84 10.88 -5.53 -23.53
CA GLY A 84 11.71 -4.31 -23.43
C GLY A 84 12.26 -4.03 -22.04
N PHE A 85 12.05 -4.96 -21.10
CA PHE A 85 12.54 -4.97 -19.73
C PHE A 85 12.66 -6.42 -19.28
N ASP A 86 13.85 -6.85 -18.87
CA ASP A 86 14.15 -8.25 -18.60
C ASP A 86 15.17 -8.37 -17.47
N ALA A 87 14.88 -9.21 -16.51
CA ALA A 87 15.69 -9.45 -15.32
C ALA A 87 17.16 -9.80 -15.62
N ASN A 88 17.41 -10.54 -16.72
CA ASN A 88 18.76 -11.01 -17.05
C ASN A 88 19.58 -9.96 -17.83
N SER A 89 18.91 -9.05 -18.56
CA SER A 89 19.58 -8.14 -19.52
C SER A 89 19.45 -6.67 -19.21
N CYS A 90 18.59 -6.25 -18.25
CA CYS A 90 18.47 -4.84 -17.88
C CYS A 90 19.77 -4.33 -17.21
N ALA A 91 20.13 -3.09 -17.49
CA ALA A 91 21.20 -2.41 -16.78
C ALA A 91 20.73 -2.11 -15.34
N VAL A 92 21.59 -2.41 -14.35
CA VAL A 92 21.35 -2.04 -12.95
C VAL A 92 22.42 -1.03 -12.53
N LEU A 93 21.97 0.17 -12.19
CA LEU A 93 22.82 1.26 -11.73
C LEU A 93 22.63 1.43 -10.23
N ASN A 94 23.72 1.40 -9.46
CA ASN A 94 23.72 1.62 -8.03
C ASN A 94 24.33 3.00 -7.73
N THR A 95 23.52 3.92 -7.17
CA THR A 95 23.91 5.26 -6.78
C THR A 95 23.65 5.53 -5.30
N ILE A 96 23.60 4.48 -4.48
CA ILE A 96 23.39 4.58 -3.03
C ILE A 96 24.60 5.26 -2.39
N GLY A 97 24.31 6.31 -1.61
CA GLY A 97 25.28 7.05 -0.80
C GLY A 97 25.09 6.83 0.72
N LYS A 98 25.94 7.50 1.50
CA LYS A 98 25.80 7.53 2.96
C LYS A 98 24.89 8.69 3.38
N GLN A 99 24.07 8.46 4.43
CA GLN A 99 23.24 9.51 5.00
C GLN A 99 24.08 10.66 5.59
N SER A 100 23.58 11.90 5.45
CA SER A 100 24.21 13.07 6.06
C SER A 100 24.25 12.95 7.58
N PRO A 101 25.40 13.22 8.22
CA PRO A 101 25.51 13.21 9.68
C PRO A 101 24.64 14.26 10.37
N ASP A 102 24.28 15.35 9.68
CA ASP A 102 23.45 16.43 10.25
C ASP A 102 22.01 15.98 10.56
N ILE A 103 21.49 15.02 9.81
CA ILE A 103 20.14 14.48 10.03
C ILE A 103 20.10 13.61 11.31
N ASN A 104 21.15 12.86 11.59
CA ASN A 104 21.20 11.96 12.74
C ASN A 104 21.25 12.67 14.10
N GLN A 105 21.73 13.91 14.18
CA GLN A 105 21.86 14.65 15.44
C GLN A 105 20.52 14.91 16.15
N GLY A 106 19.43 15.07 15.38
CA GLY A 106 18.10 15.34 15.92
C GLY A 106 17.31 14.09 16.32
N VAL A 107 17.65 12.93 15.75
CA VAL A 107 16.85 11.70 15.84
C VAL A 107 17.34 10.78 16.95
N ASP A 108 18.65 10.52 17.02
CA ASP A 108 19.22 9.59 17.98
C ASP A 108 19.42 10.26 19.34
N LYS A 109 18.79 9.71 20.38
CA LYS A 109 18.90 10.14 21.78
C LYS A 109 19.55 9.06 22.64
N ALA A 110 20.11 9.46 23.79
CA ALA A 110 20.72 8.52 24.73
C ALA A 110 19.70 7.50 25.27
N ASP A 111 18.46 7.93 25.52
CA ASP A 111 17.33 7.02 25.79
C ASP A 111 16.55 6.78 24.48
N PRO A 112 16.46 5.54 23.99
CA PRO A 112 15.69 5.20 22.80
C PRO A 112 14.22 5.64 22.88
N LYS A 113 13.65 5.70 24.08
CA LYS A 113 12.26 6.13 24.27
C LYS A 113 12.03 7.62 23.99
N GLU A 114 13.10 8.40 23.99
CA GLU A 114 13.08 9.83 23.65
C GLU A 114 13.50 10.08 22.21
N GLN A 115 13.63 9.03 21.39
CA GLN A 115 13.90 9.16 19.97
C GLN A 115 12.91 10.14 19.33
N GLY A 116 13.43 11.19 18.71
CA GLY A 116 12.62 12.17 17.99
C GLY A 116 12.19 11.66 16.63
N ALA A 117 11.14 12.26 16.07
CA ALA A 117 10.75 12.00 14.70
C ALA A 117 11.87 12.39 13.72
N GLY A 118 12.11 11.57 12.71
CA GLY A 118 13.15 11.79 11.69
C GLY A 118 12.85 12.93 10.72
N ASP A 119 11.59 13.37 10.69
CA ASP A 119 11.13 14.49 9.87
C ASP A 119 9.86 15.10 10.49
N GLN A 120 9.49 16.28 9.99
CA GLN A 120 8.15 16.81 10.19
C GLN A 120 7.18 16.14 9.22
N GLY A 121 5.90 16.09 9.56
CA GLY A 121 4.89 15.59 8.61
C GLY A 121 3.53 15.36 9.25
N ILE A 122 2.57 15.05 8.38
CA ILE A 122 1.22 14.61 8.75
C ILE A 122 0.94 13.25 8.12
N MET A 123 0.39 12.33 8.90
CA MET A 123 0.06 10.97 8.48
C MET A 123 -1.38 10.66 8.81
N PHE A 124 -2.02 9.87 7.96
CA PHE A 124 -3.42 9.48 8.13
C PHE A 124 -3.56 7.97 8.19
N GLY A 125 -4.44 7.52 9.06
CA GLY A 125 -4.97 6.16 9.08
C GLY A 125 -6.48 6.18 8.95
N TYR A 126 -7.06 5.14 8.37
CA TYR A 126 -8.48 5.05 8.14
C TYR A 126 -8.98 3.62 8.29
N ALA A 127 -10.23 3.47 8.72
CA ALA A 127 -10.98 2.21 8.70
C ALA A 127 -12.47 2.50 8.50
N CYS A 128 -13.18 1.57 7.90
CA CYS A 128 -14.63 1.59 7.77
C CYS A 128 -15.17 0.15 7.72
N ASN A 129 -16.45 -0.01 8.00
CA ASN A 129 -17.12 -1.33 8.04
C ASN A 129 -17.71 -1.78 6.69
N GLU A 130 -17.17 -1.30 5.57
CA GLU A 130 -17.64 -1.66 4.23
C GLU A 130 -17.22 -3.06 3.78
N THR A 131 -16.11 -3.57 4.30
CA THR A 131 -15.56 -4.90 3.99
C THR A 131 -15.13 -5.61 5.27
N GLU A 132 -14.93 -6.93 5.16
CA GLU A 132 -14.47 -7.77 6.27
C GLU A 132 -13.09 -7.38 6.82
N VAL A 133 -12.26 -6.75 5.97
CA VAL A 133 -10.93 -6.27 6.36
C VAL A 133 -10.94 -4.83 6.88
N LEU A 134 -12.13 -4.25 7.05
CA LEU A 134 -12.37 -2.87 7.51
C LEU A 134 -11.68 -1.83 6.63
N MET A 135 -11.74 -2.03 5.31
CA MET A 135 -11.26 -1.14 4.27
C MET A 135 -12.40 -0.68 3.36
N PRO A 136 -12.25 0.46 2.67
CA PRO A 136 -13.20 0.88 1.64
C PRO A 136 -13.32 -0.16 0.53
N ALA A 137 -14.54 -0.50 0.14
CA ALA A 137 -14.79 -1.52 -0.88
C ALA A 137 -14.16 -1.20 -2.25
N PRO A 138 -14.21 0.04 -2.78
CA PRO A 138 -13.65 0.33 -4.09
C PRO A 138 -12.18 -0.02 -4.23
N ILE A 139 -11.33 0.38 -3.27
CA ILE A 139 -9.90 0.06 -3.32
C ILE A 139 -9.63 -1.42 -3.04
N THR A 140 -10.38 -2.03 -2.12
CA THR A 140 -10.24 -3.45 -1.80
C THR A 140 -10.48 -4.33 -3.04
N TYR A 141 -11.56 -4.08 -3.77
CA TYR A 141 -11.86 -4.86 -4.97
C TYR A 141 -10.96 -4.50 -6.15
N ALA A 142 -10.50 -3.25 -6.26
CA ALA A 142 -9.48 -2.89 -7.24
C ALA A 142 -8.18 -3.68 -7.01
N HIS A 143 -7.71 -3.82 -5.76
CA HIS A 143 -6.55 -4.66 -5.43
C HIS A 143 -6.79 -6.13 -5.75
N ARG A 144 -7.91 -6.70 -5.34
CA ARG A 144 -8.26 -8.12 -5.59
C ARG A 144 -8.30 -8.47 -7.08
N LEU A 145 -8.72 -7.54 -7.94
CA LEU A 145 -8.65 -7.72 -9.39
C LEU A 145 -7.20 -7.83 -9.87
N MET A 146 -6.29 -7.04 -9.33
CA MET A 146 -4.87 -7.07 -9.68
C MET A 146 -4.15 -8.30 -9.12
N GLU A 147 -4.48 -8.71 -7.90
CA GLU A 147 -3.99 -9.98 -7.32
C GLU A 147 -4.44 -11.18 -8.17
N ARG A 148 -5.71 -11.18 -8.60
CA ARG A 148 -6.25 -12.25 -9.44
C ARG A 148 -5.58 -12.27 -10.83
N GLN A 149 -5.33 -11.10 -11.44
CA GLN A 149 -4.59 -10.97 -12.69
C GLN A 149 -3.19 -11.59 -12.57
N ALA A 150 -2.46 -11.25 -11.52
CA ALA A 150 -1.12 -11.81 -11.27
C ALA A 150 -1.18 -13.33 -11.04
N LYS A 151 -2.17 -13.82 -10.31
CA LYS A 151 -2.35 -15.24 -10.05
C LYS A 151 -2.56 -16.03 -11.34
N VAL A 152 -3.56 -15.67 -12.16
CA VAL A 152 -3.89 -16.41 -13.39
C VAL A 152 -2.80 -16.29 -14.46
N ARG A 153 -1.97 -15.25 -14.39
CA ARG A 153 -0.76 -15.13 -15.20
C ARG A 153 0.34 -16.08 -14.74
N LYS A 154 0.64 -16.09 -13.43
CA LYS A 154 1.74 -16.89 -12.85
C LYS A 154 1.46 -18.39 -12.82
N ASP A 155 0.21 -18.81 -12.62
CA ASP A 155 -0.18 -20.22 -12.62
C ASP A 155 -0.43 -20.80 -14.02
N GLY A 156 -0.34 -19.95 -15.06
CA GLY A 156 -0.49 -20.37 -16.45
C GLY A 156 -1.93 -20.56 -16.93
N THR A 157 -2.94 -20.16 -16.14
CA THR A 157 -4.34 -20.16 -16.57
C THR A 157 -4.53 -19.25 -17.79
N LEU A 158 -3.91 -18.05 -17.77
CA LEU A 158 -3.89 -17.11 -18.89
C LEU A 158 -2.44 -16.79 -19.28
N PRO A 159 -1.72 -17.69 -19.99
CA PRO A 159 -0.28 -17.60 -20.21
C PRO A 159 0.15 -16.46 -21.13
N TRP A 160 -0.78 -15.87 -21.85
CA TRP A 160 -0.56 -14.70 -22.72
C TRP A 160 -0.59 -13.36 -21.98
N LEU A 161 -0.98 -13.34 -20.69
CA LEU A 161 -0.89 -12.14 -19.87
C LEU A 161 0.56 -11.74 -19.61
N ARG A 162 0.80 -10.43 -19.56
CA ARG A 162 2.05 -9.81 -19.14
C ARG A 162 1.89 -9.07 -17.81
N PRO A 163 3.01 -8.69 -17.14
CA PRO A 163 2.94 -8.21 -15.75
C PRO A 163 2.21 -6.89 -15.52
N ASP A 164 2.20 -5.97 -16.50
CA ASP A 164 1.59 -4.63 -16.32
C ASP A 164 0.08 -4.67 -16.47
N ALA A 165 -0.62 -4.15 -15.49
CA ALA A 165 -2.08 -4.02 -15.51
C ALA A 165 -2.58 -2.93 -14.56
N LYS A 166 -3.79 -2.44 -14.83
CA LYS A 166 -4.54 -1.49 -13.99
C LYS A 166 -5.98 -1.92 -13.86
N SER A 167 -6.57 -1.67 -12.70
CA SER A 167 -8.00 -1.82 -12.45
C SER A 167 -8.59 -0.55 -11.88
N GLN A 168 -9.88 -0.34 -12.12
CA GLN A 168 -10.66 0.73 -11.52
C GLN A 168 -12.08 0.20 -11.28
N VAL A 169 -12.62 0.42 -10.07
CA VAL A 169 -13.97 -0.01 -9.72
C VAL A 169 -14.76 1.17 -9.18
N THR A 170 -15.93 1.39 -9.77
CA THR A 170 -16.87 2.45 -9.38
C THR A 170 -18.05 1.83 -8.66
N PHE A 171 -18.21 2.14 -7.40
CA PHE A 171 -19.33 1.69 -6.57
C PHE A 171 -20.46 2.74 -6.53
N GLN A 172 -21.70 2.25 -6.43
CA GLN A 172 -22.89 3.05 -6.19
C GLN A 172 -23.25 3.01 -4.72
N TYR A 173 -23.47 4.17 -4.15
CA TYR A 173 -23.87 4.34 -2.75
C TYR A 173 -25.23 5.00 -2.65
N GLU A 174 -26.08 4.48 -1.76
CA GLU A 174 -27.33 5.12 -1.31
C GLU A 174 -27.34 5.19 0.21
N GLN A 175 -27.55 6.37 0.76
CA GLN A 175 -27.57 6.60 2.21
C GLN A 175 -26.33 6.04 2.96
N GLY A 176 -25.17 6.12 2.31
CA GLY A 176 -23.91 5.64 2.88
C GLY A 176 -23.68 4.13 2.78
N LYS A 177 -24.57 3.39 2.12
CA LYS A 177 -24.45 1.93 1.91
C LYS A 177 -24.18 1.61 0.44
N ILE A 178 -23.38 0.59 0.20
CA ILE A 178 -23.14 0.05 -1.13
C ILE A 178 -24.44 -0.60 -1.64
N VAL A 179 -24.84 -0.22 -2.86
CA VAL A 179 -26.02 -0.78 -3.56
C VAL A 179 -25.69 -1.45 -4.87
N GLY A 180 -24.47 -1.31 -5.39
CA GLY A 180 -24.03 -1.96 -6.61
C GLY A 180 -22.72 -1.42 -7.15
N ILE A 181 -22.29 -2.00 -8.27
CA ILE A 181 -21.12 -1.56 -9.04
C ILE A 181 -21.61 -0.93 -10.35
N ASP A 182 -21.24 0.34 -10.59
CA ASP A 182 -21.57 1.07 -11.81
C ASP A 182 -20.65 0.72 -12.98
N ALA A 183 -19.34 0.68 -12.72
CA ALA A 183 -18.34 0.44 -13.75
C ALA A 183 -17.12 -0.31 -13.22
N VAL A 184 -16.56 -1.13 -14.09
CA VAL A 184 -15.28 -1.82 -13.90
C VAL A 184 -14.41 -1.55 -15.12
N VAL A 185 -13.22 -0.99 -14.89
CA VAL A 185 -12.19 -0.84 -15.92
C VAL A 185 -11.05 -1.78 -15.59
N LEU A 186 -10.60 -2.57 -16.55
CA LEU A 186 -9.42 -3.42 -16.42
C LEU A 186 -8.60 -3.35 -17.70
N SER A 187 -7.37 -2.83 -17.58
CA SER A 187 -6.41 -2.80 -18.67
C SER A 187 -5.24 -3.69 -18.31
N THR A 188 -4.95 -4.69 -19.12
CA THR A 188 -3.87 -5.64 -18.89
C THR A 188 -3.00 -5.81 -20.12
N GLN A 189 -1.69 -5.78 -19.91
CA GLN A 189 -0.69 -6.08 -20.93
C GLN A 189 -0.77 -7.55 -21.32
N HIS A 190 -0.56 -7.84 -22.59
CA HIS A 190 -0.64 -9.19 -23.17
C HIS A 190 0.37 -9.39 -24.29
N CYS A 191 0.64 -10.64 -24.65
CA CYS A 191 1.38 -10.94 -25.87
C CYS A 191 0.51 -10.73 -27.12
N ASP A 192 1.13 -10.64 -28.29
CA ASP A 192 0.43 -10.31 -29.56
C ASP A 192 -0.39 -11.47 -30.14
N SER A 193 -0.33 -12.67 -29.52
CA SER A 193 -0.99 -13.87 -30.02
C SER A 193 -2.48 -13.99 -29.71
N ILE A 194 -3.00 -13.17 -28.76
CA ILE A 194 -4.41 -13.21 -28.36
C ILE A 194 -5.24 -12.16 -29.08
N SER A 195 -6.42 -12.53 -29.56
CA SER A 195 -7.35 -11.58 -30.14
C SER A 195 -8.03 -10.73 -29.06
N THR A 196 -8.42 -9.50 -29.40
CA THR A 196 -9.13 -8.62 -28.42
C THR A 196 -10.46 -9.23 -27.91
N PRO A 197 -11.30 -9.86 -28.74
CA PRO A 197 -12.52 -10.53 -28.26
C PRO A 197 -12.22 -11.64 -27.26
N ASP A 198 -11.30 -12.55 -27.57
CA ASP A 198 -10.95 -13.68 -26.71
C ASP A 198 -10.33 -13.20 -25.38
N LEU A 199 -9.48 -12.16 -25.45
CA LEU A 199 -8.93 -11.50 -24.26
C LEU A 199 -10.05 -10.98 -23.35
N ARG A 200 -11.01 -10.26 -23.91
CA ARG A 200 -12.12 -9.67 -23.13
C ARG A 200 -12.98 -10.73 -22.47
N GLU A 201 -13.29 -11.80 -23.19
CA GLU A 201 -14.02 -12.93 -22.63
C GLU A 201 -13.23 -13.61 -21.49
N ALA A 202 -11.98 -13.94 -21.71
CA ALA A 202 -11.14 -14.59 -20.71
C ALA A 202 -10.93 -13.72 -19.46
N VAL A 203 -10.71 -12.41 -19.61
CA VAL A 203 -10.58 -11.49 -18.46
C VAL A 203 -11.88 -11.40 -17.69
N MET A 204 -13.03 -11.39 -18.38
CA MET A 204 -14.33 -11.40 -17.72
C MET A 204 -14.52 -12.67 -16.88
N GLU A 205 -14.26 -13.85 -17.46
CA GLU A 205 -14.54 -15.14 -16.82
C GLU A 205 -13.49 -15.49 -15.73
N GLU A 206 -12.22 -15.22 -15.98
CA GLU A 206 -11.14 -15.69 -15.10
C GLU A 206 -10.67 -14.64 -14.07
N ILE A 207 -10.96 -13.35 -14.30
CA ILE A 207 -10.50 -12.29 -13.41
C ILE A 207 -11.67 -11.56 -12.76
N ILE A 208 -12.60 -11.01 -13.54
CA ILE A 208 -13.64 -10.11 -13.01
C ILE A 208 -14.71 -10.87 -12.22
N LYS A 209 -15.35 -11.86 -12.83
CA LYS A 209 -16.44 -12.63 -12.20
C LYS A 209 -16.02 -13.38 -10.92
N PRO A 210 -14.82 -14.00 -10.85
CA PRO A 210 -14.40 -14.66 -9.62
C PRO A 210 -14.09 -13.72 -8.45
N VAL A 211 -13.87 -12.44 -8.70
CA VAL A 211 -13.47 -11.46 -7.69
C VAL A 211 -14.65 -10.61 -7.22
N LEU A 212 -15.48 -10.13 -8.13
CA LEU A 212 -16.56 -9.21 -7.77
C LEU A 212 -17.81 -9.94 -7.30
N PRO A 213 -18.40 -9.56 -6.16
CA PRO A 213 -19.64 -10.15 -5.65
C PRO A 213 -20.79 -10.00 -6.64
N SER A 214 -21.44 -11.11 -6.97
CA SER A 214 -22.50 -11.13 -7.98
C SER A 214 -23.73 -10.30 -7.60
N GLU A 215 -23.97 -10.12 -6.29
CA GLU A 215 -25.07 -9.30 -5.77
C GLU A 215 -24.91 -7.80 -6.05
N TRP A 216 -23.69 -7.33 -6.33
CA TRP A 216 -23.42 -5.93 -6.71
C TRP A 216 -23.34 -5.72 -8.22
N LEU A 217 -23.37 -6.81 -9.02
CA LEU A 217 -23.37 -6.75 -10.48
C LEU A 217 -24.79 -6.84 -11.00
N ASN A 218 -25.12 -6.01 -11.99
CA ASN A 218 -26.42 -6.03 -12.64
C ASN A 218 -26.28 -5.72 -14.14
N LYS A 219 -27.39 -5.68 -14.87
CA LYS A 219 -27.40 -5.46 -16.33
C LYS A 219 -26.90 -4.07 -16.76
N GLU A 220 -26.88 -3.13 -15.83
CA GLU A 220 -26.42 -1.75 -16.08
C GLU A 220 -24.94 -1.57 -15.76
N THR A 221 -24.30 -2.54 -15.07
CA THR A 221 -22.86 -2.52 -14.79
C THR A 221 -22.06 -2.49 -16.08
N LYS A 222 -21.21 -1.49 -16.23
CA LYS A 222 -20.38 -1.27 -17.42
C LYS A 222 -19.02 -1.92 -17.24
N PHE A 223 -18.55 -2.65 -18.26
CA PHE A 223 -17.24 -3.28 -18.26
C PHE A 223 -16.37 -2.72 -19.38
N PHE A 224 -15.21 -2.20 -19.03
CA PHE A 224 -14.23 -1.64 -19.96
C PHE A 224 -12.93 -2.44 -19.88
N ILE A 225 -12.85 -3.52 -20.67
CA ILE A 225 -11.70 -4.42 -20.71
C ILE A 225 -10.84 -4.06 -21.92
N ASN A 226 -9.60 -3.64 -21.69
CA ASN A 226 -8.70 -3.10 -22.70
C ASN A 226 -9.48 -2.21 -23.69
N PRO A 227 -10.02 -1.07 -23.24
CA PRO A 227 -10.92 -0.25 -24.06
C PRO A 227 -10.24 0.31 -25.32
N THR A 228 -8.92 0.52 -25.28
CA THR A 228 -8.13 0.95 -26.43
C THR A 228 -7.76 -0.20 -27.37
N GLY A 229 -8.11 -1.45 -27.02
CA GLY A 229 -7.80 -2.64 -27.77
C GLY A 229 -6.45 -3.25 -27.40
N ARG A 230 -5.46 -3.17 -28.27
CA ARG A 230 -4.14 -3.79 -28.12
C ARG A 230 -3.30 -3.10 -27.04
N PHE A 231 -2.77 -3.92 -26.10
CA PHE A 231 -1.85 -3.45 -25.04
C PHE A 231 -0.66 -4.41 -24.93
N VAL A 232 0.19 -4.44 -25.93
CA VAL A 232 1.39 -5.27 -25.98
C VAL A 232 2.63 -4.54 -25.45
N ILE A 233 2.77 -3.26 -25.76
CA ILE A 233 3.81 -2.40 -25.18
C ILE A 233 3.32 -1.86 -23.86
N GLY A 234 4.01 -2.25 -22.77
CA GLY A 234 3.68 -1.84 -21.40
C GLY A 234 4.88 -2.02 -20.48
N GLY A 235 4.65 -1.92 -19.19
CA GLY A 235 5.72 -1.95 -18.20
C GLY A 235 6.74 -0.81 -18.41
N PRO A 236 7.99 -0.95 -17.96
CA PRO A 236 9.04 0.06 -18.12
C PRO A 236 9.35 0.46 -19.56
N MET A 237 8.98 -0.37 -20.53
CA MET A 237 9.08 -0.04 -21.96
C MET A 237 8.05 1.05 -22.32
N GLY A 238 6.85 0.97 -21.80
CA GLY A 238 5.76 1.92 -22.08
C GLY A 238 5.93 3.23 -21.33
N ASP A 239 6.18 3.16 -20.01
CA ASP A 239 6.32 4.33 -19.14
C ASP A 239 7.41 4.10 -18.09
N CYS A 240 7.96 5.17 -17.54
CA CYS A 240 8.92 5.09 -16.44
C CYS A 240 8.19 4.84 -15.11
N GLY A 241 8.91 4.22 -14.16
CA GLY A 241 8.47 4.05 -12.79
C GLY A 241 9.41 4.67 -11.78
N LEU A 242 8.85 5.12 -10.67
CA LEU A 242 9.56 5.72 -9.55
C LEU A 242 8.93 5.25 -8.24
N THR A 243 9.78 5.02 -7.23
CA THR A 243 9.33 4.75 -5.86
C THR A 243 8.44 5.87 -5.34
N GLY A 244 7.31 5.49 -4.69
CA GLY A 244 6.43 6.45 -4.02
C GLY A 244 5.51 7.25 -4.93
N ARG A 245 5.23 6.79 -6.16
CA ARG A 245 4.29 7.45 -7.09
C ARG A 245 2.89 6.86 -7.10
N LYS A 246 2.60 5.88 -6.23
CA LYS A 246 1.27 5.25 -6.13
C LYS A 246 0.70 5.32 -4.71
N ILE A 247 0.96 6.44 -4.02
CA ILE A 247 0.62 6.62 -2.60
C ILE A 247 -0.88 6.48 -2.29
N ILE A 248 -1.75 6.80 -3.20
CA ILE A 248 -3.21 6.65 -3.03
C ILE A 248 -3.63 5.20 -3.25
N VAL A 249 -3.02 4.49 -4.21
CA VAL A 249 -3.17 3.04 -4.39
C VAL A 249 -2.65 2.29 -3.17
N ASP A 250 -1.53 2.73 -2.61
CA ASP A 250 -0.90 2.11 -1.43
C ASP A 250 -1.75 2.25 -0.16
N THR A 251 -2.68 3.21 -0.11
CA THR A 251 -3.47 3.54 1.08
C THR A 251 -4.96 3.25 0.89
N TYR A 252 -5.81 4.25 0.73
CA TYR A 252 -7.26 4.08 0.83
C TYR A 252 -8.01 4.40 -0.45
N GLY A 253 -7.33 4.53 -1.60
CA GLY A 253 -7.97 4.78 -2.90
C GLY A 253 -8.75 6.08 -2.99
N GLY A 254 -8.40 7.08 -2.18
CA GLY A 254 -9.08 8.37 -2.13
C GLY A 254 -10.22 8.47 -1.11
N ALA A 255 -10.55 7.39 -0.39
CA ALA A 255 -11.61 7.41 0.63
C ALA A 255 -11.21 8.15 1.91
N ALA A 256 -9.92 8.31 2.17
CA ALA A 256 -9.35 9.05 3.30
C ALA A 256 -8.39 10.14 2.81
N ARG A 257 -8.07 11.07 3.70
CA ARG A 257 -7.02 12.07 3.48
C ARG A 257 -5.65 11.40 3.40
N HIS A 258 -4.68 12.10 2.82
CA HIS A 258 -3.30 11.63 2.72
C HIS A 258 -2.33 12.76 3.05
N GLY A 259 -1.26 12.45 3.80
CA GLY A 259 -0.25 13.44 4.19
C GLY A 259 0.80 13.74 3.10
N GLY A 260 0.87 12.91 2.06
CA GLY A 260 1.80 13.07 0.93
C GLY A 260 3.07 12.21 1.05
N GLY A 261 3.37 11.64 2.22
CA GLY A 261 4.54 10.77 2.43
C GLY A 261 4.41 9.41 1.75
N ALA A 262 5.43 9.00 1.00
CA ALA A 262 5.53 7.65 0.45
C ALA A 262 6.11 6.67 1.50
N PHE A 263 5.83 5.38 1.33
CA PHE A 263 6.23 4.33 2.28
C PHE A 263 7.46 3.54 1.82
N SER A 264 7.40 2.99 0.61
CA SER A 264 8.41 2.05 0.11
C SER A 264 9.82 2.63 0.15
N GLY A 265 10.80 1.79 0.52
CA GLY A 265 12.20 2.16 0.65
C GLY A 265 12.58 2.88 1.94
N LYS A 266 11.62 3.19 2.81
CA LYS A 266 11.85 3.88 4.09
C LYS A 266 11.85 2.89 5.25
N ASP A 267 12.87 2.93 6.10
CA ASP A 267 12.91 2.17 7.36
C ASP A 267 11.94 2.74 8.41
N PRO A 268 11.62 1.97 9.49
CA PRO A 268 10.63 2.38 10.49
C PRO A 268 10.92 3.64 11.29
N SER A 269 12.12 4.20 11.22
CA SER A 269 12.43 5.50 11.85
C SER A 269 11.74 6.67 11.12
N LYS A 270 11.34 6.48 9.86
CA LYS A 270 10.61 7.46 9.07
C LYS A 270 9.13 7.39 9.43
N VAL A 271 8.65 8.43 10.11
CA VAL A 271 7.25 8.53 10.57
C VAL A 271 6.25 8.56 9.42
N ASP A 272 6.62 8.97 8.21
CA ASP A 272 5.80 8.83 7.01
C ASP A 272 5.22 7.42 6.87
N ARG A 273 6.03 6.40 7.15
CA ARG A 273 5.65 5.00 7.09
C ARG A 273 5.11 4.49 8.42
N SER A 274 5.89 4.55 9.48
CA SER A 274 5.55 3.95 10.78
C SER A 274 4.31 4.57 11.42
N ALA A 275 4.15 5.89 11.34
CA ALA A 275 2.98 6.56 11.89
C ALA A 275 1.72 6.37 11.04
N ALA A 276 1.83 6.25 9.71
CA ALA A 276 0.69 5.89 8.87
C ALA A 276 0.18 4.46 9.20
N TYR A 277 1.09 3.51 9.43
CA TYR A 277 0.73 2.16 9.87
C TYR A 277 0.08 2.14 11.25
N ALA A 278 0.64 2.90 12.21
CA ALA A 278 0.04 3.02 13.52
C ALA A 278 -1.32 3.73 13.50
N ALA A 279 -1.48 4.77 12.70
CA ALA A 279 -2.76 5.43 12.52
C ALA A 279 -3.83 4.48 11.93
N ARG A 280 -3.44 3.60 10.98
CA ARG A 280 -4.30 2.51 10.49
C ARG A 280 -4.68 1.55 11.61
N TYR A 281 -3.70 1.10 12.40
CA TYR A 281 -3.93 0.19 13.53
C TYR A 281 -4.93 0.78 14.54
N VAL A 282 -4.76 2.06 14.90
CA VAL A 282 -5.68 2.76 15.79
C VAL A 282 -7.09 2.83 15.18
N ALA A 283 -7.22 3.33 13.95
CA ALA A 283 -8.51 3.46 13.27
C ALA A 283 -9.23 2.11 13.16
N LYS A 284 -8.49 1.06 12.79
CA LYS A 284 -9.03 -0.30 12.65
C LYS A 284 -9.56 -0.85 13.97
N ASN A 285 -8.83 -0.68 15.07
CA ASN A 285 -9.26 -1.12 16.39
C ASN A 285 -10.49 -0.36 16.90
N ILE A 286 -10.61 0.95 16.63
CA ILE A 286 -11.80 1.74 16.97
C ILE A 286 -13.03 1.21 16.25
N VAL A 287 -12.93 0.95 14.94
CA VAL A 287 -14.05 0.40 14.15
C VAL A 287 -14.36 -1.03 14.57
N ALA A 288 -13.36 -1.88 14.76
CA ALA A 288 -13.52 -3.26 15.24
C ALA A 288 -14.15 -3.34 16.64
N ALA A 289 -13.85 -2.38 17.52
CA ALA A 289 -14.49 -2.25 18.83
C ALA A 289 -15.98 -1.83 18.75
N GLY A 290 -16.44 -1.38 17.58
CA GLY A 290 -17.80 -0.87 17.41
C GLY A 290 -18.01 0.55 17.95
N MET A 291 -16.94 1.30 18.19
CA MET A 291 -17.04 2.69 18.67
C MET A 291 -17.52 3.64 17.57
N SER A 292 -17.26 3.34 16.31
CA SER A 292 -17.77 4.04 15.13
C SER A 292 -17.81 3.11 13.92
N ASP A 293 -18.59 3.47 12.89
CA ASP A 293 -18.60 2.73 11.61
C ASP A 293 -17.49 3.18 10.64
N ARG A 294 -16.95 4.39 10.87
CA ARG A 294 -15.85 5.00 10.13
C ARG A 294 -14.95 5.76 11.08
N CYS A 295 -13.66 5.64 10.90
CA CYS A 295 -12.69 6.36 11.70
C CYS A 295 -11.49 6.77 10.87
N GLU A 296 -11.11 8.05 10.92
CA GLU A 296 -9.87 8.58 10.38
C GLU A 296 -9.04 9.17 11.52
N ILE A 297 -7.77 8.81 11.55
CA ILE A 297 -6.80 9.32 12.51
C ILE A 297 -5.79 10.18 11.76
N GLN A 298 -5.54 11.40 12.22
CA GLN A 298 -4.39 12.19 11.78
C GLN A 298 -3.37 12.27 12.89
N LEU A 299 -2.11 12.00 12.55
CA LEU A 299 -0.95 12.24 13.41
C LEU A 299 -0.05 13.28 12.77
N SER A 300 0.55 14.14 13.59
CA SER A 300 1.56 15.08 13.11
C SER A 300 2.79 15.07 14.02
N TYR A 301 3.95 15.28 13.43
CA TYR A 301 5.24 15.29 14.12
C TYR A 301 6.07 16.50 13.72
N ALA A 302 6.95 16.92 14.64
CA ALA A 302 8.03 17.84 14.38
C ALA A 302 9.37 17.09 14.42
N ILE A 303 10.31 17.45 13.56
CA ILE A 303 11.64 16.83 13.54
C ILE A 303 12.32 16.92 14.91
N GLY A 304 12.89 15.82 15.38
CA GLY A 304 13.60 15.74 16.65
C GLY A 304 12.71 15.73 17.91
N VAL A 305 11.39 15.77 17.77
CA VAL A 305 10.43 15.73 18.89
C VAL A 305 9.82 14.33 18.97
N ALA A 306 9.76 13.75 20.18
CA ALA A 306 9.24 12.41 20.40
C ALA A 306 7.71 12.37 20.41
N ASP A 307 7.05 13.30 21.09
CA ASP A 307 5.58 13.30 21.14
C ASP A 307 4.97 13.83 19.85
N PRO A 308 3.84 13.23 19.39
CA PRO A 308 3.06 13.82 18.29
C PRO A 308 2.66 15.26 18.63
N THR A 309 2.81 16.18 17.69
CA THR A 309 2.39 17.58 17.85
C THR A 309 0.87 17.72 17.84
N SER A 310 0.17 16.80 17.16
CA SER A 310 -1.29 16.68 17.25
C SER A 310 -1.77 15.26 16.96
N ILE A 311 -2.92 14.91 17.57
CA ILE A 311 -3.69 13.69 17.30
C ILE A 311 -5.13 14.14 17.04
N MET A 312 -5.64 13.91 15.84
CA MET A 312 -7.03 14.18 15.48
C MET A 312 -7.75 12.85 15.21
N VAL A 313 -8.98 12.77 15.67
CA VAL A 313 -9.90 11.67 15.37
C VAL A 313 -11.12 12.25 14.64
N GLU A 314 -11.51 11.64 13.53
CA GLU A 314 -12.70 12.01 12.77
C GLU A 314 -13.55 10.74 12.54
N THR A 315 -14.80 10.79 12.95
CA THR A 315 -15.74 9.64 12.84
C THR A 315 -16.86 9.86 11.83
N PHE A 316 -16.86 11.01 11.16
CA PHE A 316 -17.84 11.37 10.12
C PHE A 316 -19.30 11.27 10.58
N GLY A 317 -19.56 11.52 11.88
CA GLY A 317 -20.89 11.40 12.48
C GLY A 317 -21.40 9.95 12.59
N THR A 318 -20.50 8.98 12.63
CA THR A 318 -20.83 7.55 12.76
C THR A 318 -20.47 6.98 14.14
N GLU A 319 -20.01 7.82 15.05
CA GLU A 319 -19.69 7.44 16.42
C GLU A 319 -20.91 6.89 17.17
N LYS A 320 -20.66 5.87 17.99
CA LYS A 320 -21.67 5.21 18.86
C LYS A 320 -21.43 5.49 20.33
N VAL A 321 -20.34 6.19 20.64
CA VAL A 321 -19.97 6.69 21.96
C VAL A 321 -19.53 8.14 21.82
N SER A 322 -19.35 8.88 22.92
CA SER A 322 -18.91 10.28 22.80
C SER A 322 -17.52 10.37 22.18
N HIS A 323 -17.29 11.41 21.41
CA HIS A 323 -16.01 11.67 20.76
C HIS A 323 -14.84 11.78 21.76
N ASP A 324 -15.12 12.35 22.96
CA ASP A 324 -14.13 12.47 24.03
C ASP A 324 -13.63 11.09 24.52
N ILE A 325 -14.53 10.11 24.63
CA ILE A 325 -14.18 8.73 25.00
C ILE A 325 -13.24 8.12 23.95
N ILE A 326 -13.49 8.39 22.65
CA ILE A 326 -12.63 7.86 21.59
C ILE A 326 -11.22 8.49 21.68
N ILE A 327 -11.13 9.81 21.86
CA ILE A 327 -9.85 10.51 22.01
C ILE A 327 -9.09 10.02 23.25
N GLU A 328 -9.79 9.85 24.38
CA GLU A 328 -9.19 9.35 25.61
C GLU A 328 -8.65 7.92 25.43
N ALA A 329 -9.42 7.05 24.78
CA ALA A 329 -8.99 5.69 24.43
C ALA A 329 -7.72 5.68 23.56
N VAL A 330 -7.66 6.54 22.54
CA VAL A 330 -6.46 6.66 21.68
C VAL A 330 -5.24 7.03 22.51
N ARG A 331 -5.35 8.05 23.38
CA ARG A 331 -4.24 8.51 24.21
C ARG A 331 -3.80 7.52 25.27
N GLN A 332 -4.73 6.71 25.80
CA GLN A 332 -4.46 5.78 26.88
C GLN A 332 -3.85 4.45 26.38
N PHE A 333 -4.29 3.94 25.24
CA PHE A 333 -4.00 2.58 24.81
C PHE A 333 -2.98 2.46 23.68
N PHE A 334 -2.56 3.59 23.08
CA PHE A 334 -1.62 3.59 21.96
C PHE A 334 -0.46 4.55 22.20
N ASP A 335 0.77 4.01 22.20
CA ASP A 335 1.99 4.83 22.24
C ASP A 335 2.34 5.30 20.82
N LEU A 336 2.04 6.55 20.54
CA LEU A 336 2.22 7.14 19.21
C LEU A 336 3.54 7.92 19.08
N ARG A 337 4.48 7.76 20.01
CA ARG A 337 5.86 8.27 19.88
C ARG A 337 6.63 7.40 18.86
N PRO A 338 7.64 7.92 18.13
CA PRO A 338 8.41 7.14 17.15
C PRO A 338 8.92 5.79 17.65
N TYR A 339 9.45 5.75 18.87
CA TYR A 339 9.84 4.50 19.53
C TYR A 339 8.63 3.58 19.79
N GLY A 340 7.56 4.13 20.33
CA GLY A 340 6.32 3.38 20.63
C GLY A 340 5.69 2.76 19.39
N LEU A 341 5.71 3.43 18.24
CA LEU A 341 5.23 2.90 16.96
C LEU A 341 5.97 1.63 16.56
N GLN A 342 7.30 1.65 16.67
CA GLN A 342 8.17 0.53 16.29
C GLN A 342 7.96 -0.69 17.20
N GLU A 343 7.88 -0.47 18.52
CA GLU A 343 7.65 -1.54 19.50
C GLU A 343 6.23 -2.12 19.39
N MET A 344 5.21 -1.25 19.35
CA MET A 344 3.81 -1.66 19.32
C MET A 344 3.48 -2.53 18.10
N LEU A 345 4.09 -2.24 16.97
CA LEU A 345 3.84 -2.93 15.71
C LEU A 345 4.98 -3.87 15.29
N ASN A 346 6.02 -4.01 16.14
CA ASN A 346 7.18 -4.85 15.85
C ASN A 346 7.77 -4.60 14.45
N LEU A 347 8.11 -3.33 14.16
CA LEU A 347 8.47 -2.90 12.81
C LEU A 347 9.92 -3.17 12.40
N LEU A 348 10.81 -3.51 13.34
CA LEU A 348 12.24 -3.74 13.06
C LEU A 348 12.50 -5.15 12.52
N GLN A 349 11.75 -5.55 11.49
CA GLN A 349 11.87 -6.86 10.86
C GLN A 349 11.59 -6.76 9.34
N PRO A 350 12.06 -7.74 8.54
CA PRO A 350 11.93 -7.71 7.07
C PRO A 350 10.51 -8.13 6.63
N ILE A 351 9.57 -7.19 6.65
CA ILE A 351 8.16 -7.42 6.29
C ILE A 351 7.67 -6.50 5.17
N TYR A 352 8.55 -5.69 4.60
CA TYR A 352 8.17 -4.55 3.75
C TYR A 352 8.03 -4.87 2.29
N LYS A 353 8.85 -5.76 1.70
CA LYS A 353 8.72 -6.16 0.28
C LYS A 353 7.30 -6.59 -0.08
N LYS A 354 6.63 -7.32 0.81
CA LYS A 354 5.25 -7.77 0.60
C LYS A 354 4.24 -6.62 0.54
N THR A 355 4.51 -5.50 1.19
CA THR A 355 3.60 -4.34 1.19
C THR A 355 3.60 -3.59 -0.13
N ALA A 356 4.67 -3.69 -0.90
CA ALA A 356 4.96 -2.86 -2.05
C ALA A 356 4.05 -3.09 -3.28
N ALA A 357 3.16 -4.07 -3.23
CA ALA A 357 2.12 -4.30 -4.23
C ALA A 357 0.80 -4.65 -3.54
N TYR A 358 -0.33 -4.29 -4.16
CA TYR A 358 -1.70 -4.61 -3.71
C TYR A 358 -2.14 -3.93 -2.42
N GLY A 359 -1.56 -2.77 -2.11
CA GLY A 359 -1.88 -1.95 -0.94
C GLY A 359 -1.17 -2.38 0.36
N HIS A 360 -0.94 -1.42 1.22
CA HIS A 360 -0.30 -1.61 2.52
C HIS A 360 -1.31 -1.99 3.62
N PHE A 361 -2.62 -1.86 3.37
CA PHE A 361 -3.69 -2.04 4.33
C PHE A 361 -4.71 -3.08 3.87
N GLY A 362 -5.42 -3.68 4.85
CA GLY A 362 -6.46 -4.67 4.59
C GLY A 362 -5.94 -6.11 4.39
N ARG A 363 -4.71 -6.42 4.81
CA ARG A 363 -4.11 -7.75 4.71
C ARG A 363 -3.64 -8.24 6.08
N GLU A 364 -4.21 -9.34 6.54
CA GLU A 364 -4.07 -9.85 7.92
C GLU A 364 -2.64 -10.25 8.31
N GLU A 365 -1.76 -10.49 7.34
CA GLU A 365 -0.36 -10.84 7.60
C GLU A 365 0.47 -9.69 8.18
N PHE A 366 -0.02 -8.47 8.17
CA PHE A 366 0.71 -7.29 8.67
C PHE A 366 0.33 -6.94 10.11
N PRO A 367 1.30 -6.57 10.98
CA PRO A 367 1.05 -6.27 12.40
C PRO A 367 0.02 -5.16 12.63
N TRP A 368 -0.02 -4.15 11.76
CA TRP A 368 -0.96 -3.03 11.87
C TRP A 368 -2.41 -3.37 11.48
N GLU A 369 -2.65 -4.58 11.02
CA GLU A 369 -3.99 -5.08 10.73
C GLU A 369 -4.60 -5.87 11.90
N ALA A 370 -3.86 -6.08 12.99
CA ALA A 370 -4.37 -6.74 14.19
C ALA A 370 -5.49 -5.92 14.86
N THR A 371 -6.48 -6.61 15.40
CA THR A 371 -7.60 -6.02 16.15
C THR A 371 -7.57 -6.43 17.63
N ASP A 372 -6.39 -6.69 18.16
CA ASP A 372 -6.13 -7.17 19.53
C ASP A 372 -6.53 -6.18 20.62
N LYS A 373 -6.62 -4.89 20.30
CA LYS A 373 -7.10 -3.85 21.21
C LYS A 373 -8.62 -3.69 21.22
N ALA A 374 -9.35 -4.26 20.25
CA ALA A 374 -10.77 -4.02 20.07
C ALA A 374 -11.62 -4.41 21.30
N ALA A 375 -11.34 -5.55 21.95
CA ALA A 375 -12.04 -5.97 23.16
C ALA A 375 -11.82 -5.00 24.33
N LEU A 376 -10.58 -4.56 24.53
CA LEU A 376 -10.20 -3.59 25.56
C LEU A 376 -10.87 -2.23 25.33
N LEU A 377 -10.89 -1.76 24.09
CA LEU A 377 -11.53 -0.49 23.72
C LEU A 377 -13.05 -0.56 23.91
N ARG A 378 -13.68 -1.71 23.60
CA ARG A 378 -15.10 -1.94 23.81
C ARG A 378 -15.48 -1.86 25.30
N GLU A 379 -14.69 -2.54 26.16
CA GLU A 379 -14.87 -2.49 27.61
C GLU A 379 -14.72 -1.07 28.15
N PHE A 380 -13.64 -0.38 27.76
CA PHE A 380 -13.40 1.01 28.16
C PHE A 380 -14.55 1.97 27.77
N ALA A 381 -15.09 1.77 26.57
CA ALA A 381 -16.19 2.56 26.06
C ALA A 381 -17.58 2.17 26.61
N GLY A 382 -17.68 1.11 27.42
CA GLY A 382 -18.95 0.60 27.96
C GLY A 382 -19.91 0.03 26.91
N ILE A 383 -19.39 -0.40 25.76
CA ILE A 383 -20.17 -1.04 24.68
C ILE A 383 -20.43 -2.49 25.05
N LYS A 384 -21.71 -2.87 25.15
CA LYS A 384 -22.15 -4.24 25.46
C LYS A 384 -22.02 -5.18 24.26
#